data_ab622dfe65b014e48b4d54bca3febfe0
#
_entry.id   ab622dfe65b014e48b4d54bca3febfe0
#
_cell.length_a   1.000
_cell.length_b   1.000
_cell.length_c   1.000
_cell.angle_alpha   90.00
_cell.angle_beta   90.00
_cell.angle_gamma   90.00
#
_symmetry.space_group_name_H-M   'P 1'
#
loop_
_entity.id
_entity.type
_entity.pdbx_description
1 polymer ?
#
loop_
_entity_poly.entity_id
_entity_poly.type
_entity_poly.pdbx_seq_one_letter_code
_entity_poly.pdbx_strand_id
1 'polypeptide(L)'
;MSVFSVLGEIWRDILSGVSRAASFAVCVFSVVACCAGVDAMQIIVLERQVNDFRAAKGDVSLVKLDHGVNGQACADLSQSQQIQASGALRQAEDTVLKVLPNNAITTYEVTDGMLNVVDDTQSDHIGVWVPTALASKLGVARGSVLDTRHGELRIAGVYNWNEDGRDTRLGYAVLIPVAATGACEECWASSWPSAEISAQMRQSVYAARNPTQAQVGSLNYTVGSSLDAYGLFSTRLTRFGMPFAGVVVFVLSFMYCRRRRLEFAGDMHVGVSKSTLVVQMIGEYMLPGLTGLICAYGGLFLLLIIVRSGFQGISIRDAYAIFECELLGSLWVIALLDLGVLVSVCFVRDRVLCKLFK
;
A
#
# COMPACT_ATOMS: atom_id res chain seq x y z
N MET A 1 -20.73 18.24 44.43
CA MET A 1 -19.24 18.14 44.52
C MET A 1 -18.64 19.11 43.51
N SER A 2 -17.53 19.76 43.82
CA SER A 2 -16.81 20.60 42.84
C SER A 2 -16.07 19.69 41.82
N VAL A 3 -15.88 20.17 40.61
CA VAL A 3 -15.13 19.43 39.56
C VAL A 3 -13.72 19.07 40.03
N PHE A 4 -13.07 19.95 40.79
CA PHE A 4 -11.75 19.71 41.38
C PHE A 4 -11.74 18.58 42.40
N SER A 5 -12.82 18.39 43.16
CA SER A 5 -12.94 17.27 44.09
C SER A 5 -13.03 15.94 43.37
N VAL A 6 -13.80 15.88 42.28
CA VAL A 6 -13.93 14.65 41.45
C VAL A 6 -12.61 14.29 40.78
N LEU A 7 -11.88 15.28 40.24
CA LEU A 7 -10.55 15.04 39.63
C LEU A 7 -9.53 14.56 40.67
N GLY A 8 -9.54 15.11 41.87
CA GLY A 8 -8.67 14.67 42.97
C GLY A 8 -8.94 13.23 43.39
N GLU A 9 -10.18 12.82 43.36
CA GLU A 9 -10.61 11.46 43.68
C GLU A 9 -10.21 10.45 42.61
N ILE A 10 -10.43 10.77 41.33
CA ILE A 10 -9.96 10.00 40.18
C ILE A 10 -8.44 9.75 40.29
N TRP A 11 -7.66 10.80 40.55
CA TRP A 11 -6.20 10.69 40.65
C TRP A 11 -5.77 9.79 41.80
N ARG A 12 -6.41 9.94 42.96
CA ARG A 12 -6.13 9.14 44.14
C ARG A 12 -6.46 7.66 43.92
N ASP A 13 -7.60 7.34 43.26
CA ASP A 13 -8.03 5.96 42.99
C ASP A 13 -7.11 5.27 41.98
N ILE A 14 -6.60 6.01 41.02
CA ILE A 14 -5.58 5.51 40.08
C ILE A 14 -4.27 5.19 40.80
N LEU A 15 -3.79 6.11 41.65
CA LEU A 15 -2.52 5.96 42.34
C LEU A 15 -2.57 4.88 43.46
N SER A 16 -3.69 4.77 44.17
CA SER A 16 -3.89 3.74 45.20
C SER A 16 -4.04 2.33 44.65
N GLY A 17 -4.22 2.17 43.30
CA GLY A 17 -4.40 0.88 42.64
C GLY A 17 -5.80 0.25 42.83
N VAL A 18 -6.73 0.92 43.49
CA VAL A 18 -8.12 0.45 43.70
C VAL A 18 -8.82 0.25 42.35
N SER A 19 -8.61 1.17 41.41
CA SER A 19 -9.17 1.08 40.04
C SER A 19 -8.52 0.00 39.17
N ARG A 20 -7.40 -0.62 39.61
CA ARG A 20 -6.56 -1.51 38.76
C ARG A 20 -6.21 -0.92 37.41
N ALA A 21 -5.99 0.38 37.38
CA ALA A 21 -5.74 1.18 36.18
C ALA A 21 -4.60 0.61 35.30
N ALA A 22 -3.49 0.20 35.93
CA ALA A 22 -2.36 -0.37 35.22
C ALA A 22 -2.73 -1.67 34.48
N SER A 23 -3.46 -2.57 35.15
CA SER A 23 -3.95 -3.82 34.52
C SER A 23 -4.88 -3.55 33.36
N PHE A 24 -5.79 -2.57 33.51
CA PHE A 24 -6.67 -2.16 32.45
C PHE A 24 -5.94 -1.55 31.25
N ALA A 25 -4.97 -0.66 31.50
CA ALA A 25 -4.12 -0.07 30.47
C ALA A 25 -3.35 -1.14 29.68
N VAL A 26 -2.76 -2.15 30.36
CA VAL A 26 -2.07 -3.25 29.71
C VAL A 26 -3.02 -4.10 28.86
N CYS A 27 -4.24 -4.35 29.32
CA CYS A 27 -5.24 -5.09 28.52
C CYS A 27 -5.62 -4.30 27.26
N VAL A 28 -5.90 -3.00 27.38
CA VAL A 28 -6.21 -2.13 26.24
C VAL A 28 -5.03 -2.08 25.27
N PHE A 29 -3.82 -1.84 25.76
CA PHE A 29 -2.60 -1.89 24.98
C PHE A 29 -2.48 -3.20 24.19
N SER A 30 -2.60 -4.34 24.86
CA SER A 30 -2.39 -5.65 24.24
C SER A 30 -3.42 -5.93 23.13
N VAL A 31 -4.69 -5.61 23.37
CA VAL A 31 -5.74 -5.81 22.39
C VAL A 31 -5.56 -4.90 21.18
N VAL A 32 -5.33 -3.62 21.40
CA VAL A 32 -5.18 -2.64 20.31
C VAL A 32 -3.89 -2.90 19.53
N ALA A 33 -2.76 -3.12 20.21
CA ALA A 33 -1.48 -3.41 19.57
C ALA A 33 -1.54 -4.69 18.72
N CYS A 34 -2.24 -5.72 19.19
CA CYS A 34 -2.45 -6.94 18.42
C CYS A 34 -3.30 -6.69 17.18
N CYS A 35 -4.46 -6.04 17.31
CA CYS A 35 -5.35 -5.81 16.19
C CYS A 35 -4.75 -4.86 15.14
N ALA A 36 -4.22 -3.71 15.56
CA ALA A 36 -3.59 -2.74 14.68
C ALA A 36 -2.29 -3.30 14.05
N GLY A 37 -1.50 -4.04 14.83
CA GLY A 37 -0.26 -4.65 14.34
C GLY A 37 -0.52 -5.71 13.26
N VAL A 38 -1.53 -6.56 13.45
CA VAL A 38 -1.90 -7.59 12.45
C VAL A 38 -2.45 -6.95 11.18
N ASP A 39 -3.33 -5.94 11.28
CA ASP A 39 -3.84 -5.23 10.09
C ASP A 39 -2.72 -4.50 9.34
N ALA A 40 -1.87 -3.77 10.05
CA ALA A 40 -0.71 -3.10 9.45
C ALA A 40 0.23 -4.09 8.73
N MET A 41 0.52 -5.24 9.33
CA MET A 41 1.34 -6.27 8.69
C MET A 41 0.68 -6.85 7.43
N GLN A 42 -0.64 -7.05 7.44
CA GLN A 42 -1.36 -7.51 6.25
C GLN A 42 -1.31 -6.47 5.13
N ILE A 43 -1.48 -5.18 5.44
CA ILE A 43 -1.35 -4.09 4.46
C ILE A 43 0.07 -4.05 3.89
N ILE A 44 1.10 -4.18 4.73
CA ILE A 44 2.50 -4.22 4.29
C ILE A 44 2.77 -5.38 3.32
N VAL A 45 2.23 -6.57 3.61
CA VAL A 45 2.36 -7.73 2.72
C VAL A 45 1.67 -7.47 1.39
N LEU A 46 0.47 -6.88 1.42
CA LEU A 46 -0.26 -6.52 0.21
C LEU A 46 0.49 -5.48 -0.64
N GLU A 47 1.05 -4.45 -0.01
CA GLU A 47 1.86 -3.44 -0.70
C GLU A 47 3.10 -4.03 -1.37
N ARG A 48 3.76 -4.98 -0.70
CA ARG A 48 4.87 -5.72 -1.32
C ARG A 48 4.42 -6.50 -2.53
N GLN A 49 3.31 -7.22 -2.42
CA GLN A 49 2.75 -7.98 -3.54
C GLN A 49 2.45 -7.07 -4.74
N VAL A 50 1.92 -5.88 -4.49
CA VAL A 50 1.67 -4.86 -5.52
C VAL A 50 2.97 -4.37 -6.13
N ASN A 51 3.97 -4.05 -5.30
CA ASN A 51 5.26 -3.57 -5.77
C ASN A 51 6.02 -4.63 -6.57
N ASP A 52 5.99 -5.90 -6.12
CA ASP A 52 6.60 -7.02 -6.82
C ASP A 52 5.91 -7.25 -8.18
N PHE A 53 4.57 -7.19 -8.21
CA PHE A 53 3.80 -7.30 -9.45
C PHE A 53 4.17 -6.19 -10.46
N ARG A 54 4.25 -4.94 -10.02
CA ARG A 54 4.66 -3.81 -10.87
C ARG A 54 6.14 -3.89 -11.27
N ALA A 55 7.03 -4.25 -10.35
CA ALA A 55 8.45 -4.44 -10.65
C ALA A 55 8.67 -5.54 -11.70
N ALA A 56 7.84 -6.58 -11.66
CA ALA A 56 7.82 -7.63 -12.68
C ALA A 56 7.08 -7.23 -13.97
N LYS A 57 6.62 -5.95 -14.10
CA LYS A 57 5.86 -5.45 -15.25
C LYS A 57 4.58 -6.25 -15.53
N GLY A 58 3.93 -6.77 -14.49
CA GLY A 58 2.63 -7.46 -14.61
C GLY A 58 1.48 -6.50 -14.97
N ASP A 59 1.68 -5.20 -14.74
CA ASP A 59 0.77 -4.12 -15.14
C ASP A 59 0.87 -3.72 -16.62
N VAL A 60 1.80 -4.33 -17.38
CA VAL A 60 2.02 -4.04 -18.80
C VAL A 60 1.29 -5.04 -19.67
N SER A 61 0.37 -4.52 -20.46
CA SER A 61 -0.29 -5.26 -21.56
C SER A 61 0.34 -4.89 -22.89
N LEU A 62 0.36 -5.83 -23.80
CA LEU A 62 0.87 -5.62 -25.15
C LEU A 62 -0.15 -6.09 -26.21
N VAL A 63 -0.16 -5.40 -27.34
CA VAL A 63 -0.81 -5.87 -28.56
C VAL A 63 0.26 -6.11 -29.61
N LYS A 64 0.19 -7.25 -30.27
CA LYS A 64 1.14 -7.66 -31.31
C LYS A 64 0.42 -7.90 -32.62
N LEU A 65 0.90 -7.23 -33.65
CA LEU A 65 0.47 -7.45 -35.02
C LEU A 65 1.54 -6.95 -36.00
N ASP A 66 2.05 -7.83 -36.81
CA ASP A 66 3.13 -7.53 -37.77
C ASP A 66 2.76 -6.35 -38.67
N HIS A 67 3.54 -5.25 -38.58
CA HIS A 67 3.31 -3.97 -39.27
C HIS A 67 1.86 -3.46 -39.21
N GLY A 68 1.11 -3.86 -38.17
CA GLY A 68 -0.31 -3.53 -38.03
C GLY A 68 -0.63 -2.48 -36.98
N VAL A 69 0.34 -2.09 -36.16
CA VAL A 69 0.19 -1.12 -35.07
C VAL A 69 0.50 0.29 -35.55
N ASN A 70 -0.37 1.23 -35.26
CA ASN A 70 -0.15 2.66 -35.49
C ASN A 70 0.64 3.25 -34.32
N GLY A 71 1.88 3.68 -34.53
CA GLY A 71 2.75 4.23 -33.48
C GLY A 71 2.16 5.45 -32.78
N GLN A 72 1.50 6.37 -33.55
CA GLN A 72 0.86 7.56 -32.96
C GLN A 72 -0.37 7.18 -32.11
N ALA A 73 -1.23 6.32 -32.63
CA ALA A 73 -2.39 5.86 -31.86
C ALA A 73 -2.01 5.10 -30.60
N CYS A 74 -0.89 4.38 -30.63
CA CYS A 74 -0.31 3.74 -29.43
C CYS A 74 0.19 4.78 -28.42
N ALA A 75 0.91 5.80 -28.88
CA ALA A 75 1.40 6.87 -28.01
C ALA A 75 0.23 7.65 -27.36
N ASP A 76 -0.84 7.88 -28.11
CA ASP A 76 -2.03 8.60 -27.63
C ASP A 76 -2.81 7.86 -26.55
N LEU A 77 -2.62 6.54 -26.38
CA LEU A 77 -3.23 5.78 -25.29
C LEU A 77 -2.85 6.33 -23.92
N SER A 78 -1.67 6.91 -23.76
CA SER A 78 -1.21 7.52 -22.51
C SER A 78 -2.03 8.75 -22.08
N GLN A 79 -2.88 9.29 -22.94
CA GLN A 79 -3.82 10.38 -22.62
C GLN A 79 -5.04 9.86 -21.83
N SER A 80 -5.26 8.54 -21.80
CA SER A 80 -6.32 7.92 -21.00
C SER A 80 -5.94 7.89 -19.52
N GLN A 81 -6.88 8.21 -18.63
CA GLN A 81 -6.66 8.17 -17.18
C GLN A 81 -6.28 6.78 -16.64
N GLN A 82 -6.58 5.72 -17.37
CA GLN A 82 -6.31 4.34 -16.97
C GLN A 82 -4.92 3.87 -17.39
N ILE A 83 -4.25 4.57 -18.28
CA ILE A 83 -2.96 4.18 -18.85
C ILE A 83 -1.90 5.18 -18.39
N GLN A 84 -0.90 4.69 -17.64
CA GLN A 84 0.17 5.52 -17.09
C GLN A 84 1.23 5.85 -18.14
N ALA A 85 1.57 4.87 -18.98
CA ALA A 85 2.53 5.02 -20.06
C ALA A 85 2.15 4.08 -21.21
N SER A 86 2.41 4.50 -22.44
CA SER A 86 2.23 3.67 -23.61
C SER A 86 3.25 4.02 -24.68
N GLY A 87 3.65 3.02 -25.46
CA GLY A 87 4.60 3.20 -26.53
C GLY A 87 4.65 2.02 -27.47
N ALA A 88 5.08 2.31 -28.69
CA ALA A 88 5.20 1.30 -29.74
C ALA A 88 6.67 0.95 -30.01
N LEU A 89 6.88 -0.26 -30.47
CA LEU A 89 8.17 -0.72 -30.92
C LEU A 89 8.07 -1.43 -32.29
N ARG A 90 9.17 -1.37 -33.03
CA ARG A 90 9.40 -2.14 -34.25
C ARG A 90 10.84 -2.62 -34.30
N GLN A 91 11.07 -3.77 -34.93
CA GLN A 91 12.42 -4.26 -35.12
C GLN A 91 13.14 -3.39 -36.14
N ALA A 92 14.38 -3.03 -35.81
CA ALA A 92 15.27 -2.29 -36.71
C ALA A 92 16.39 -3.20 -37.21
N GLU A 93 17.27 -2.66 -38.04
CA GLU A 93 18.50 -3.35 -38.45
C GLU A 93 19.41 -3.54 -37.23
N ASP A 94 19.95 -4.74 -37.06
CA ASP A 94 20.78 -5.11 -35.94
C ASP A 94 22.04 -4.23 -35.86
N THR A 95 22.37 -3.76 -34.67
CA THR A 95 23.55 -2.93 -34.44
C THR A 95 24.80 -3.81 -34.36
N VAL A 96 25.79 -3.56 -35.24
CA VAL A 96 27.08 -4.23 -35.24
C VAL A 96 28.16 -3.28 -34.76
N LEU A 97 28.82 -3.63 -33.64
CA LEU A 97 29.91 -2.89 -33.09
C LEU A 97 31.19 -3.12 -33.89
N LYS A 98 32.02 -2.09 -34.14
CA LYS A 98 33.30 -2.25 -34.84
C LYS A 98 34.27 -3.16 -34.10
N VAL A 99 34.19 -3.16 -32.75
CA VAL A 99 35.02 -4.03 -31.89
C VAL A 99 34.53 -5.51 -31.88
N LEU A 100 33.30 -5.77 -32.30
CA LEU A 100 32.68 -7.09 -32.33
C LEU A 100 31.95 -7.32 -33.67
N PRO A 101 32.66 -7.39 -34.78
CA PRO A 101 32.06 -7.37 -36.11
C PRO A 101 31.22 -8.59 -36.48
N ASN A 102 31.37 -9.69 -35.74
CA ASN A 102 30.64 -10.94 -35.96
C ASN A 102 29.46 -11.12 -34.98
N ASN A 103 29.23 -10.18 -34.06
CA ASN A 103 28.14 -10.20 -33.08
C ASN A 103 27.19 -9.04 -33.36
N ALA A 104 26.11 -9.34 -34.03
CA ALA A 104 25.02 -8.40 -34.22
C ALA A 104 24.19 -8.32 -32.91
N ILE A 105 23.85 -7.12 -32.49
CA ILE A 105 23.00 -6.86 -31.32
C ILE A 105 21.63 -6.47 -31.84
N THR A 106 20.62 -7.22 -31.43
CA THR A 106 19.22 -6.92 -31.80
C THR A 106 18.86 -5.50 -31.41
N THR A 107 18.24 -4.79 -32.34
CA THR A 107 17.92 -3.38 -32.17
C THR A 107 16.44 -3.15 -32.43
N TYR A 108 15.82 -2.36 -31.57
CA TYR A 108 14.43 -1.93 -31.74
C TYR A 108 14.36 -0.41 -31.82
N GLU A 109 13.59 0.09 -32.76
CA GLU A 109 13.11 1.45 -32.76
C GLU A 109 11.89 1.53 -31.84
N VAL A 110 11.92 2.48 -30.91
CA VAL A 110 10.88 2.64 -29.90
C VAL A 110 10.39 4.09 -29.86
N THR A 111 9.11 4.28 -29.61
CA THR A 111 8.60 5.63 -29.36
C THR A 111 9.01 6.10 -27.98
N ASP A 112 9.06 7.42 -27.75
CA ASP A 112 9.48 8.00 -26.45
C ASP A 112 8.67 7.44 -25.28
N GLY A 113 7.35 7.26 -25.43
CA GLY A 113 6.50 6.68 -24.40
C GLY A 113 6.87 5.26 -24.03
N MET A 114 7.49 4.48 -24.92
CA MET A 114 7.95 3.13 -24.65
C MET A 114 9.07 3.11 -23.60
N LEU A 115 9.93 4.11 -23.57
CA LEU A 115 10.98 4.23 -22.56
C LEU A 115 10.39 4.36 -21.15
N ASN A 116 9.26 5.08 -21.01
CA ASN A 116 8.54 5.18 -19.75
C ASN A 116 7.88 3.85 -19.32
N VAL A 117 7.50 3.00 -20.28
CA VAL A 117 7.03 1.64 -19.98
C VAL A 117 8.16 0.73 -19.52
N VAL A 118 9.35 0.85 -20.14
CA VAL A 118 10.52 0.03 -19.81
C VAL A 118 11.15 0.45 -18.49
N ASP A 119 11.37 1.76 -18.29
CA ASP A 119 11.98 2.35 -17.10
C ASP A 119 11.21 3.62 -16.70
N ASP A 120 10.74 3.68 -15.45
CA ASP A 120 10.00 4.83 -14.91
C ASP A 120 10.86 6.07 -14.68
N THR A 121 12.18 5.99 -14.94
CA THR A 121 13.09 7.13 -14.78
C THR A 121 13.00 8.06 -15.97
N GLN A 122 12.61 9.32 -15.70
CA GLN A 122 12.73 10.38 -16.70
C GLN A 122 14.19 10.62 -17.07
N SER A 123 14.59 10.25 -18.26
CA SER A 123 15.94 10.42 -18.75
C SER A 123 15.96 11.03 -20.14
N ASP A 124 17.13 11.53 -20.52
CA ASP A 124 17.40 12.19 -21.78
C ASP A 124 17.02 11.27 -22.96
N HIS A 125 16.11 11.71 -23.80
CA HIS A 125 15.64 10.92 -24.97
C HIS A 125 16.59 11.02 -26.18
N ILE A 126 17.70 11.74 -26.05
CA ILE A 126 18.68 11.93 -27.14
C ILE A 126 19.78 10.89 -27.05
N GLY A 127 19.65 9.82 -27.82
CA GLY A 127 20.63 8.73 -27.85
C GLY A 127 19.96 7.37 -27.68
N VAL A 128 20.77 6.31 -27.58
CA VAL A 128 20.29 4.94 -27.47
C VAL A 128 20.25 4.46 -26.04
N TRP A 129 19.40 3.48 -25.79
CA TRP A 129 19.25 2.85 -24.48
C TRP A 129 19.71 1.41 -24.55
N VAL A 130 20.47 0.98 -23.55
CA VAL A 130 21.00 -0.37 -23.47
C VAL A 130 20.62 -1.03 -22.14
N PRO A 131 20.37 -2.34 -22.09
CA PRO A 131 20.09 -3.02 -20.84
C PRO A 131 21.36 -3.15 -19.99
N THR A 132 21.18 -3.17 -18.66
CA THR A 132 22.29 -3.29 -17.70
C THR A 132 23.19 -4.49 -17.98
N ALA A 133 22.62 -5.62 -18.39
CA ALA A 133 23.37 -6.82 -18.74
C ALA A 133 24.34 -6.59 -19.93
N LEU A 134 23.90 -5.86 -20.95
CA LEU A 134 24.74 -5.52 -22.10
C LEU A 134 25.75 -4.43 -21.74
N ALA A 135 25.32 -3.40 -21.01
CA ALA A 135 26.19 -2.31 -20.55
C ALA A 135 27.38 -2.83 -19.74
N SER A 136 27.14 -3.75 -18.80
CA SER A 136 28.19 -4.36 -17.98
C SER A 136 29.16 -5.21 -18.79
N LYS A 137 28.66 -5.99 -19.78
CA LYS A 137 29.53 -6.79 -20.68
C LYS A 137 30.41 -5.96 -21.58
N LEU A 138 29.91 -4.81 -22.04
CA LEU A 138 30.65 -3.88 -22.90
C LEU A 138 31.51 -2.88 -22.11
N GLY A 139 31.36 -2.81 -20.78
CA GLY A 139 32.05 -1.82 -19.94
C GLY A 139 31.62 -0.39 -20.21
N VAL A 140 30.37 -0.17 -20.61
CA VAL A 140 29.84 1.16 -20.97
C VAL A 140 28.80 1.63 -19.96
N ALA A 141 28.64 2.94 -19.87
CA ALA A 141 27.70 3.61 -18.98
C ALA A 141 26.97 4.74 -19.73
N ARG A 142 26.01 5.35 -19.07
CA ARG A 142 25.33 6.55 -19.57
C ARG A 142 26.37 7.62 -19.97
N GLY A 143 26.22 8.18 -21.15
CA GLY A 143 27.14 9.16 -21.74
C GLY A 143 28.28 8.56 -22.56
N SER A 144 28.52 7.23 -22.48
CA SER A 144 29.49 6.56 -23.35
C SER A 144 29.04 6.56 -24.81
N VAL A 145 29.96 6.37 -25.72
CA VAL A 145 29.71 6.27 -27.16
C VAL A 145 30.03 4.85 -27.63
N LEU A 146 29.10 4.27 -28.36
CA LEU A 146 29.26 2.99 -29.05
C LEU A 146 29.69 3.24 -30.50
N ASP A 147 30.83 2.74 -30.87
CA ASP A 147 31.32 2.83 -32.25
C ASP A 147 30.78 1.67 -33.08
N THR A 148 29.83 1.96 -33.98
CA THR A 148 29.13 0.98 -34.81
C THR A 148 29.54 1.11 -36.28
N ARG A 149 29.13 0.13 -37.10
CA ARG A 149 29.36 0.18 -38.54
C ARG A 149 28.68 1.38 -39.23
N HIS A 150 27.54 1.82 -38.67
CA HIS A 150 26.71 2.90 -39.21
C HIS A 150 27.02 4.28 -38.57
N GLY A 151 28.00 4.36 -37.69
CA GLY A 151 28.34 5.60 -36.99
C GLY A 151 28.41 5.44 -35.47
N GLU A 152 28.59 6.56 -34.79
CA GLU A 152 28.67 6.63 -33.35
C GLU A 152 27.28 6.77 -32.73
N LEU A 153 26.94 5.88 -31.77
CA LEU A 153 25.70 5.93 -30.99
C LEU A 153 26.03 6.34 -29.56
N ARG A 154 25.49 7.45 -29.10
CA ARG A 154 25.63 7.89 -27.72
C ARG A 154 24.61 7.17 -26.83
N ILE A 155 25.07 6.62 -25.70
CA ILE A 155 24.18 5.99 -24.69
C ILE A 155 23.52 7.09 -23.87
N ALA A 156 22.19 7.23 -24.03
CA ALA A 156 21.35 8.13 -23.26
C ALA A 156 20.93 7.55 -21.92
N GLY A 157 20.70 6.24 -21.87
CA GLY A 157 20.27 5.54 -20.66
C GLY A 157 20.66 4.08 -20.60
N VAL A 158 20.63 3.53 -19.40
CA VAL A 158 20.80 2.10 -19.13
C VAL A 158 19.56 1.66 -18.37
N TYR A 159 18.83 0.69 -18.92
CA TYR A 159 17.61 0.18 -18.30
C TYR A 159 17.83 -1.20 -17.68
N ASN A 160 17.06 -1.49 -16.63
CA ASN A 160 17.11 -2.79 -15.99
C ASN A 160 16.04 -3.72 -16.57
N TRP A 161 16.47 -4.90 -17.03
CA TRP A 161 15.59 -5.93 -17.58
C TRP A 161 15.84 -7.25 -16.90
N ASN A 162 14.94 -7.65 -15.98
CA ASN A 162 15.09 -8.86 -15.19
C ASN A 162 14.52 -10.09 -15.94
N GLU A 163 15.10 -11.24 -15.69
CA GLU A 163 14.60 -12.54 -16.16
C GLU A 163 13.60 -13.11 -15.15
N ASP A 164 12.46 -12.46 -14.97
CA ASP A 164 11.42 -12.80 -14.00
C ASP A 164 10.14 -13.32 -14.63
N GLY A 165 10.24 -13.83 -15.86
CA GLY A 165 9.11 -14.35 -16.64
C GLY A 165 8.53 -13.36 -17.64
N ARG A 166 9.08 -12.12 -17.70
CA ARG A 166 8.78 -11.20 -18.80
C ARG A 166 9.48 -11.61 -20.09
N ASP A 167 9.02 -11.07 -21.21
CA ASP A 167 9.68 -11.31 -22.51
C ASP A 167 11.18 -10.96 -22.44
N THR A 168 12.03 -11.93 -22.80
CA THR A 168 13.48 -11.82 -22.65
C THR A 168 14.16 -11.02 -23.76
N ARG A 169 13.45 -10.67 -24.85
CA ARG A 169 14.03 -10.00 -26.04
C ARG A 169 14.75 -8.70 -25.70
N LEU A 170 14.19 -7.90 -24.80
CA LEU A 170 14.80 -6.63 -24.41
C LEU A 170 15.98 -6.79 -23.43
N GLY A 171 16.22 -7.97 -22.90
CA GLY A 171 17.37 -8.22 -22.01
C GLY A 171 18.75 -8.01 -22.64
N TYR A 172 18.82 -8.05 -23.98
CA TYR A 172 20.06 -7.88 -24.75
C TYR A 172 19.88 -6.99 -25.99
N ALA A 173 18.87 -6.13 -26.03
CA ALA A 173 18.56 -5.30 -27.17
C ALA A 173 18.95 -3.84 -26.98
N VAL A 174 19.34 -3.18 -28.05
CA VAL A 174 19.51 -1.73 -28.12
C VAL A 174 18.18 -1.08 -28.47
N LEU A 175 17.75 -0.08 -27.73
CA LEU A 175 16.55 0.71 -28.03
C LEU A 175 16.94 2.06 -28.61
N ILE A 176 16.41 2.39 -29.76
CA ILE A 176 16.63 3.66 -30.44
C ILE A 176 15.32 4.46 -30.39
N PRO A 177 15.27 5.57 -29.64
CA PRO A 177 14.09 6.43 -29.64
C PRO A 177 13.84 7.04 -31.01
N VAL A 178 12.60 6.94 -31.47
CA VAL A 178 12.13 7.51 -32.73
C VAL A 178 10.78 8.20 -32.55
N ALA A 179 10.43 9.08 -33.47
CA ALA A 179 9.11 9.70 -33.48
C ALA A 179 8.02 8.64 -33.62
N ALA A 180 6.85 8.85 -32.99
CA ALA A 180 5.71 7.95 -32.98
C ALA A 180 4.98 7.90 -34.34
N THR A 181 5.71 7.74 -35.44
CA THR A 181 5.18 7.78 -36.81
C THR A 181 5.33 6.42 -37.49
N GLY A 182 4.34 6.07 -38.32
CA GLY A 182 4.41 4.89 -39.16
C GLY A 182 3.88 3.62 -38.50
N ALA A 183 4.09 2.50 -39.20
CA ALA A 183 3.66 1.19 -38.75
C ALA A 183 4.69 0.60 -37.78
N CYS A 184 4.18 0.05 -36.67
CA CYS A 184 4.94 -0.67 -35.68
C CYS A 184 4.44 -2.12 -35.58
N GLU A 185 5.16 -2.94 -34.85
CA GLU A 185 4.84 -4.36 -34.65
C GLU A 185 4.09 -4.61 -33.36
N GLU A 186 4.42 -3.84 -32.32
CA GLU A 186 3.85 -4.00 -31.00
C GLU A 186 3.52 -2.62 -30.39
N CYS A 187 2.44 -2.59 -29.62
CA CYS A 187 2.10 -1.48 -28.71
C CYS A 187 2.06 -2.03 -27.29
N TRP A 188 2.76 -1.38 -26.39
CA TRP A 188 2.80 -1.70 -24.97
C TRP A 188 2.14 -0.58 -24.18
N ALA A 189 1.37 -0.95 -23.17
CA ALA A 189 0.73 0.02 -22.28
C ALA A 189 0.75 -0.50 -20.82
N SER A 190 1.18 0.36 -19.93
CA SER A 190 1.12 0.14 -18.48
C SER A 190 -0.17 0.71 -17.92
N SER A 191 -0.96 -0.11 -17.22
CA SER A 191 -2.21 0.29 -16.60
C SER A 191 -2.18 0.00 -15.10
N TRP A 192 -2.37 1.06 -14.30
CA TRP A 192 -2.46 0.93 -12.86
C TRP A 192 -3.46 1.95 -12.26
N PRO A 193 -4.36 1.56 -11.34
CA PRO A 193 -4.64 0.17 -10.93
C PRO A 193 -5.09 -0.68 -12.10
N SER A 194 -4.80 -2.00 -12.04
CA SER A 194 -5.03 -2.93 -13.16
C SER A 194 -6.45 -2.79 -13.72
N ALA A 195 -6.55 -2.32 -14.94
CA ALA A 195 -7.79 -2.19 -15.68
C ALA A 195 -7.71 -3.06 -16.94
N GLU A 196 -8.86 -3.56 -17.38
CA GLU A 196 -8.92 -4.25 -18.67
C GLU A 196 -8.86 -3.22 -19.79
N ILE A 197 -7.69 -3.04 -20.37
CA ILE A 197 -7.42 -2.06 -21.43
C ILE A 197 -7.40 -2.70 -22.84
N SER A 198 -7.76 -3.98 -22.95
CA SER A 198 -7.70 -4.74 -24.22
C SER A 198 -8.45 -4.07 -25.37
N ALA A 199 -9.61 -3.49 -25.08
CA ALA A 199 -10.40 -2.78 -26.09
C ALA A 199 -9.70 -1.48 -26.54
N GLN A 200 -9.09 -0.75 -25.62
CA GLN A 200 -8.34 0.47 -25.91
C GLN A 200 -7.07 0.16 -26.71
N MET A 201 -6.34 -0.89 -26.32
CA MET A 201 -5.14 -1.31 -27.04
C MET A 201 -5.42 -1.73 -28.48
N ARG A 202 -6.57 -2.36 -28.75
CA ARG A 202 -6.98 -2.69 -30.12
C ARG A 202 -7.24 -1.46 -30.98
N GLN A 203 -7.51 -0.30 -30.41
CA GLN A 203 -7.66 0.96 -31.15
C GLN A 203 -6.33 1.48 -31.70
N SER A 204 -5.20 1.02 -31.16
CA SER A 204 -3.88 1.34 -31.73
C SER A 204 -3.56 0.57 -33.02
N VAL A 205 -4.40 -0.41 -33.39
CA VAL A 205 -4.22 -1.20 -34.61
C VAL A 205 -4.90 -0.49 -35.77
N TYR A 206 -4.23 -0.49 -36.94
CA TYR A 206 -4.84 0.07 -38.17
C TYR A 206 -6.11 -0.69 -38.51
N ALA A 207 -7.17 0.03 -38.80
CA ALA A 207 -8.48 -0.54 -39.16
C ALA A 207 -8.40 -1.48 -40.40
N ALA A 208 -7.52 -1.19 -41.36
CA ALA A 208 -7.26 -2.05 -42.52
C ALA A 208 -6.66 -3.42 -42.20
N ARG A 209 -6.10 -3.59 -41.02
CA ARG A 209 -5.43 -4.84 -40.56
C ARG A 209 -6.32 -5.68 -39.65
N ASN A 210 -7.63 -5.42 -39.60
CA ASN A 210 -8.59 -6.15 -38.79
C ASN A 210 -8.21 -6.25 -37.30
N PRO A 211 -8.56 -5.23 -36.49
CA PRO A 211 -8.16 -5.16 -35.05
C PRO A 211 -8.54 -6.39 -34.21
N THR A 212 -9.54 -7.16 -34.64
CA THR A 212 -9.98 -8.38 -33.93
C THR A 212 -8.96 -9.54 -34.02
N GLN A 213 -8.04 -9.49 -35.00
CA GLN A 213 -6.97 -10.47 -35.15
C GLN A 213 -5.74 -10.15 -34.29
N ALA A 214 -5.68 -8.93 -33.77
CA ALA A 214 -4.59 -8.50 -32.89
C ALA A 214 -4.62 -9.29 -31.58
N GLN A 215 -3.52 -9.95 -31.27
CA GLN A 215 -3.35 -10.67 -30.01
C GLN A 215 -3.00 -9.65 -28.91
N VAL A 216 -3.88 -9.55 -27.92
CA VAL A 216 -3.60 -8.78 -26.70
C VAL A 216 -3.16 -9.77 -25.62
N GLY A 217 -2.03 -9.51 -25.01
CA GLY A 217 -1.44 -10.35 -23.95
C GLY A 217 -0.79 -9.53 -22.86
N SER A 218 -0.32 -10.20 -21.83
CA SER A 218 0.51 -9.60 -20.76
C SER A 218 1.99 -9.71 -21.14
N LEU A 219 2.79 -8.73 -20.77
CA LEU A 219 4.25 -8.77 -20.96
C LEU A 219 4.90 -9.86 -20.10
N ASN A 220 4.39 -10.06 -18.89
CA ASN A 220 4.86 -11.11 -17.99
C ASN A 220 3.77 -12.14 -17.75
N TYR A 221 3.99 -13.35 -18.27
CA TYR A 221 3.01 -14.44 -18.18
C TYR A 221 3.02 -15.15 -16.82
N THR A 222 4.06 -14.97 -16.00
CA THR A 222 4.22 -15.68 -14.72
C THR A 222 3.47 -15.04 -13.57
N VAL A 223 3.29 -13.73 -13.60
CA VAL A 223 2.62 -12.97 -12.54
C VAL A 223 1.13 -12.70 -12.81
N GLY A 224 0.63 -13.15 -13.97
CA GLY A 224 -0.75 -12.92 -14.39
C GLY A 224 -0.95 -11.57 -15.09
N SER A 225 -2.16 -11.35 -15.62
CA SER A 225 -2.48 -10.17 -16.43
C SER A 225 -3.16 -9.05 -15.63
N SER A 226 -3.54 -9.32 -14.38
CA SER A 226 -4.23 -8.33 -13.55
C SER A 226 -4.07 -8.65 -12.06
N LEU A 227 -3.89 -7.62 -11.25
CA LEU A 227 -3.91 -7.69 -9.80
C LEU A 227 -4.96 -6.69 -9.29
N ASP A 228 -6.06 -7.21 -8.74
CA ASP A 228 -7.08 -6.36 -8.10
C ASP A 228 -6.63 -5.97 -6.68
N ALA A 229 -5.74 -5.00 -6.59
CA ALA A 229 -5.23 -4.49 -5.33
C ALA A 229 -6.34 -3.90 -4.45
N TYR A 230 -7.34 -3.24 -5.05
CA TYR A 230 -8.47 -2.68 -4.32
C TYR A 230 -9.37 -3.78 -3.74
N GLY A 231 -9.67 -4.81 -4.52
CA GLY A 231 -10.44 -5.97 -4.05
C GLY A 231 -9.74 -6.67 -2.88
N LEU A 232 -8.44 -6.94 -3.00
CA LEU A 232 -7.64 -7.53 -1.94
C LEU A 232 -7.62 -6.66 -0.68
N PHE A 233 -7.46 -5.34 -0.83
CA PHE A 233 -7.49 -4.40 0.28
C PHE A 233 -8.87 -4.33 0.95
N SER A 234 -9.95 -4.29 0.18
CA SER A 234 -11.32 -4.15 0.69
C SER A 234 -11.88 -5.42 1.32
N THR A 235 -11.44 -6.60 0.86
CA THR A 235 -11.90 -7.89 1.36
C THR A 235 -11.06 -8.44 2.51
N ARG A 236 -9.99 -7.73 2.94
CA ARG A 236 -9.17 -8.18 4.05
C ARG A 236 -10.01 -8.31 5.33
N LEU A 237 -9.83 -9.43 6.02
CA LEU A 237 -10.57 -9.70 7.26
C LEU A 237 -10.13 -8.76 8.40
N THR A 238 -8.86 -8.34 8.39
CA THR A 238 -8.25 -7.48 9.40
C THR A 238 -8.84 -6.07 9.45
N ARG A 239 -9.52 -5.60 8.40
CA ARG A 239 -10.26 -4.31 8.41
C ARG A 239 -11.25 -4.19 9.57
N PHE A 240 -11.72 -5.31 10.09
CA PHE A 240 -12.61 -5.37 11.25
C PHE A 240 -11.84 -5.44 12.58
N GLY A 241 -10.50 -5.41 12.55
CA GLY A 241 -9.66 -5.52 13.74
C GLY A 241 -9.93 -4.43 14.77
N MET A 242 -10.00 -3.16 14.35
CA MET A 242 -10.27 -2.04 15.26
C MET A 242 -11.71 -2.04 15.81
N PRO A 243 -12.77 -2.26 15.03
CA PRO A 243 -14.10 -2.51 15.57
C PRO A 243 -14.16 -3.66 16.58
N PHE A 244 -13.48 -4.78 16.29
CA PHE A 244 -13.35 -5.91 17.20
C PHE A 244 -12.63 -5.53 18.50
N ALA A 245 -11.49 -4.82 18.40
CA ALA A 245 -10.77 -4.30 19.57
C ALA A 245 -11.70 -3.42 20.43
N GLY A 246 -12.50 -2.57 19.81
CA GLY A 246 -13.50 -1.76 20.50
C GLY A 246 -14.53 -2.60 21.27
N VAL A 247 -15.06 -3.67 20.67
CA VAL A 247 -15.99 -4.59 21.35
C VAL A 247 -15.32 -5.27 22.56
N VAL A 248 -14.07 -5.72 22.42
CA VAL A 248 -13.32 -6.31 23.52
C VAL A 248 -13.08 -5.30 24.64
N VAL A 249 -12.71 -4.07 24.29
CA VAL A 249 -12.51 -2.99 25.27
C VAL A 249 -13.81 -2.59 25.95
N PHE A 250 -14.93 -2.58 25.23
CA PHE A 250 -16.28 -2.43 25.82
C PHE A 250 -16.52 -3.49 26.92
N VAL A 251 -16.29 -4.77 26.62
CA VAL A 251 -16.48 -5.85 27.59
C VAL A 251 -15.54 -5.69 28.77
N LEU A 252 -14.28 -5.32 28.54
CA LEU A 252 -13.31 -5.08 29.59
C LEU A 252 -13.76 -3.91 30.49
N SER A 253 -14.07 -2.75 29.93
CA SER A 253 -14.51 -1.58 30.71
C SER A 253 -15.78 -1.88 31.50
N PHE A 254 -16.75 -2.58 30.90
CA PHE A 254 -17.94 -3.04 31.60
C PHE A 254 -17.62 -3.99 32.76
N MET A 255 -16.74 -4.97 32.57
CA MET A 255 -16.38 -5.94 33.62
C MET A 255 -15.58 -5.29 34.75
N TYR A 256 -14.62 -4.42 34.43
CA TYR A 256 -13.84 -3.71 35.44
C TYR A 256 -14.71 -2.79 36.28
N CYS A 257 -15.58 -2.01 35.66
CA CYS A 257 -16.53 -1.15 36.35
C CYS A 257 -17.53 -1.99 37.20
N ARG A 258 -18.05 -3.10 36.68
CA ARG A 258 -19.01 -3.94 37.38
C ARG A 258 -18.43 -4.64 38.63
N ARG A 259 -17.12 -4.88 38.71
CA ARG A 259 -16.44 -5.42 39.89
C ARG A 259 -16.54 -4.47 41.10
N ARG A 260 -16.64 -3.16 40.85
CA ARG A 260 -16.73 -2.10 41.88
C ARG A 260 -18.19 -1.72 42.24
N ARG A 261 -19.16 -2.50 41.79
CA ARG A 261 -20.60 -2.20 41.97
C ARG A 261 -21.02 -1.98 43.42
N LEU A 262 -20.34 -2.61 44.39
CA LEU A 262 -20.63 -2.46 45.82
C LEU A 262 -20.17 -1.12 46.37
N GLU A 263 -19.04 -0.62 45.93
CA GLU A 263 -18.50 0.70 46.25
C GLU A 263 -19.50 1.77 45.75
N PHE A 264 -19.94 1.66 44.49
CA PHE A 264 -20.90 2.59 43.88
C PHE A 264 -22.26 2.59 44.58
N ALA A 265 -22.72 1.44 45.04
CA ALA A 265 -23.94 1.35 45.81
C ALA A 265 -23.78 2.05 47.17
N GLY A 266 -22.60 1.96 47.80
CA GLY A 266 -22.27 2.67 49.03
C GLY A 266 -22.28 4.19 48.83
N ASP A 267 -21.62 4.69 47.76
CA ASP A 267 -21.56 6.12 47.44
C ASP A 267 -22.94 6.74 47.18
N MET A 268 -23.82 5.98 46.49
CA MET A 268 -25.21 6.42 46.29
C MET A 268 -25.98 6.51 47.63
N HIS A 269 -25.70 5.62 48.59
CA HIS A 269 -26.32 5.70 49.94
C HIS A 269 -25.87 6.97 50.72
N VAL A 270 -24.62 7.40 50.50
CA VAL A 270 -24.11 8.67 51.10
C VAL A 270 -24.61 9.91 50.36
N GLY A 271 -25.37 9.71 49.27
CA GLY A 271 -26.02 10.79 48.53
C GLY A 271 -25.28 11.27 47.28
N VAL A 272 -24.27 10.53 46.79
CA VAL A 272 -23.61 10.85 45.51
C VAL A 272 -24.55 10.58 44.35
N SER A 273 -24.70 11.55 43.44
CA SER A 273 -25.59 11.39 42.28
C SER A 273 -25.02 10.42 41.26
N LYS A 274 -25.91 9.73 40.53
CA LYS A 274 -25.50 8.80 39.46
C LYS A 274 -24.67 9.50 38.38
N SER A 275 -24.98 10.76 38.06
CA SER A 275 -24.22 11.56 37.08
C SER A 275 -22.79 11.81 37.53
N THR A 276 -22.57 12.07 38.81
CA THR A 276 -21.23 12.25 39.39
C THR A 276 -20.42 10.97 39.32
N LEU A 277 -21.04 9.81 39.64
CA LEU A 277 -20.41 8.48 39.52
C LEU A 277 -20.02 8.15 38.08
N VAL A 278 -20.89 8.49 37.10
CA VAL A 278 -20.57 8.29 35.68
C VAL A 278 -19.33 9.09 35.29
N VAL A 279 -19.28 10.38 35.61
CA VAL A 279 -18.14 11.25 35.29
C VAL A 279 -16.85 10.75 35.94
N GLN A 280 -16.92 10.33 37.22
CA GLN A 280 -15.80 9.78 37.93
C GLN A 280 -15.27 8.50 37.26
N MET A 281 -16.17 7.56 36.94
CA MET A 281 -15.79 6.29 36.33
C MET A 281 -15.24 6.45 34.91
N ILE A 282 -15.84 7.32 34.10
CA ILE A 282 -15.29 7.66 32.79
C ILE A 282 -13.85 8.18 32.97
N GLY A 283 -13.61 9.11 33.88
CA GLY A 283 -12.27 9.62 34.13
C GLY A 283 -11.27 8.55 34.59
N GLU A 284 -11.69 7.65 35.49
CA GLU A 284 -10.85 6.57 36.03
C GLU A 284 -10.45 5.51 34.98
N TYR A 285 -11.27 5.26 33.97
CA TYR A 285 -10.97 4.28 32.91
C TYR A 285 -10.48 4.90 31.60
N MET A 286 -10.89 6.17 31.31
CA MET A 286 -10.42 6.89 30.14
C MET A 286 -8.91 7.17 30.20
N LEU A 287 -8.39 7.62 31.36
CA LEU A 287 -6.96 7.94 31.50
C LEU A 287 -6.08 6.69 31.24
N PRO A 288 -6.26 5.54 31.92
CA PRO A 288 -5.49 4.33 31.61
C PRO A 288 -5.81 3.74 30.23
N GLY A 289 -7.02 3.89 29.74
CA GLY A 289 -7.39 3.51 28.37
C GLY A 289 -6.60 4.29 27.33
N LEU A 290 -6.52 5.61 27.47
CA LEU A 290 -5.72 6.47 26.60
C LEU A 290 -4.23 6.18 26.69
N THR A 291 -3.70 5.91 27.89
CA THR A 291 -2.28 5.50 28.02
C THR A 291 -2.01 4.20 27.31
N GLY A 292 -2.91 3.20 27.42
CA GLY A 292 -2.83 1.95 26.65
C GLY A 292 -2.83 2.18 25.14
N LEU A 293 -3.72 3.04 24.64
CA LEU A 293 -3.78 3.44 23.24
C LEU A 293 -2.48 4.13 22.77
N ILE A 294 -2.01 5.11 23.51
CA ILE A 294 -0.77 5.86 23.17
C ILE A 294 0.42 4.89 23.08
N CYS A 295 0.54 3.97 24.03
CA CYS A 295 1.59 2.95 23.99
C CYS A 295 1.45 2.01 22.77
N ALA A 296 0.21 1.60 22.42
CA ALA A 296 -0.04 0.75 21.26
C ALA A 296 0.36 1.44 19.95
N TYR A 297 -0.02 2.71 19.77
CA TYR A 297 0.37 3.48 18.59
C TYR A 297 1.85 3.85 18.55
N GLY A 298 2.46 4.08 19.72
CA GLY A 298 3.92 4.22 19.82
C GLY A 298 4.64 2.96 19.36
N GLY A 299 4.14 1.79 19.76
CA GLY A 299 4.64 0.49 19.31
C GLY A 299 4.43 0.26 17.81
N LEU A 300 3.26 0.62 17.27
CA LEU A 300 2.98 0.54 15.83
C LEU A 300 3.91 1.45 15.02
N PHE A 301 4.11 2.67 15.47
CA PHE A 301 5.02 3.61 14.82
C PHE A 301 6.47 3.08 14.78
N LEU A 302 6.95 2.51 15.89
CA LEU A 302 8.27 1.85 15.93
C LEU A 302 8.34 0.64 14.98
N LEU A 303 7.29 -0.17 14.92
CA LEU A 303 7.18 -1.29 13.99
C LEU A 303 7.33 -0.81 12.54
N LEU A 304 6.59 0.23 12.15
CA LEU A 304 6.65 0.80 10.80
C LEU A 304 8.05 1.35 10.45
N ILE A 305 8.73 2.00 11.41
CA ILE A 305 10.12 2.46 11.22
C ILE A 305 11.07 1.27 11.01
N ILE A 306 10.97 0.22 11.84
CA ILE A 306 11.81 -0.97 11.74
C ILE A 306 11.58 -1.68 10.40
N VAL A 307 10.33 -1.88 10.03
CA VAL A 307 9.99 -2.52 8.74
C VAL A 307 10.53 -1.72 7.59
N ARG A 308 10.40 -0.38 7.63
CA ARG A 308 10.94 0.50 6.60
C ARG A 308 12.47 0.44 6.52
N SER A 309 13.18 0.43 7.65
CA SER A 309 14.65 0.39 7.66
C SER A 309 15.23 -0.96 7.25
N GLY A 310 14.52 -2.06 7.54
CA GLY A 310 14.96 -3.43 7.23
C GLY A 310 14.47 -3.98 5.89
N PHE A 311 13.40 -3.41 5.33
CA PHE A 311 12.79 -3.88 4.10
C PHE A 311 12.66 -2.72 3.11
N GLN A 312 13.45 -2.73 2.06
CA GLN A 312 13.29 -1.81 0.93
C GLN A 312 11.92 -2.09 0.26
N GLY A 313 11.00 -1.15 0.26
CA GLY A 313 9.73 -1.30 -0.45
C GLY A 313 8.54 -0.53 0.12
N ILE A 314 8.63 0.02 1.35
CA ILE A 314 7.57 0.85 1.89
C ILE A 314 7.99 2.31 1.86
N SER A 315 7.20 3.14 1.15
CA SER A 315 7.44 4.58 1.11
C SER A 315 7.05 5.23 2.46
N ILE A 316 7.58 6.43 2.72
CA ILE A 316 7.16 7.22 3.90
C ILE A 316 5.66 7.52 3.84
N ARG A 317 5.15 7.77 2.64
CA ARG A 317 3.74 8.11 2.41
C ARG A 317 2.83 6.92 2.77
N ASP A 318 3.23 5.71 2.39
CA ASP A 318 2.45 4.49 2.66
C ASP A 318 2.45 4.17 4.16
N ALA A 319 3.60 4.26 4.82
CA ALA A 319 3.70 4.09 6.28
C ALA A 319 2.83 5.10 7.03
N TYR A 320 2.80 6.36 6.58
CA TYR A 320 1.95 7.39 7.16
C TYR A 320 0.45 7.09 6.94
N ALA A 321 0.07 6.67 5.74
CA ALA A 321 -1.31 6.32 5.40
C ALA A 321 -1.82 5.12 6.23
N ILE A 322 -0.98 4.11 6.45
CA ILE A 322 -1.29 2.98 7.34
C ILE A 322 -1.53 3.49 8.76
N PHE A 323 -0.62 4.30 9.29
CA PHE A 323 -0.73 4.85 10.64
C PHE A 323 -1.99 5.70 10.82
N GLU A 324 -2.33 6.54 9.84
CA GLU A 324 -3.53 7.40 9.86
C GLU A 324 -4.82 6.56 9.85
N CYS A 325 -4.87 5.52 9.02
CA CYS A 325 -6.01 4.62 8.93
C CYS A 325 -6.29 3.93 10.29
N GLU A 326 -5.24 3.42 10.94
CA GLU A 326 -5.34 2.79 12.25
C GLU A 326 -5.74 3.78 13.35
N LEU A 327 -5.20 5.01 13.30
CA LEU A 327 -5.52 6.07 14.26
C LEU A 327 -7.00 6.44 14.20
N LEU A 328 -7.58 6.56 13.01
CA LEU A 328 -9.02 6.79 12.85
C LEU A 328 -9.85 5.64 13.45
N GLY A 329 -9.36 4.40 13.34
CA GLY A 329 -9.98 3.23 13.97
C GLY A 329 -10.04 3.33 15.50
N SER A 330 -9.12 4.06 16.14
CA SER A 330 -9.10 4.24 17.60
C SER A 330 -10.35 4.94 18.15
N LEU A 331 -11.03 5.74 17.34
CA LEU A 331 -12.26 6.43 17.75
C LEU A 331 -13.35 5.42 18.14
N TRP A 332 -13.43 4.27 17.47
CA TRP A 332 -14.32 3.18 17.85
C TRP A 332 -13.97 2.59 19.21
N VAL A 333 -12.68 2.43 19.49
CA VAL A 333 -12.20 1.88 20.77
C VAL A 333 -12.55 2.83 21.92
N ILE A 334 -12.36 4.13 21.76
CA ILE A 334 -12.70 5.15 22.77
C ILE A 334 -14.22 5.18 22.99
N ALA A 335 -14.99 5.27 21.93
CA ALA A 335 -16.45 5.33 22.03
C ALA A 335 -17.05 4.08 22.73
N LEU A 336 -16.52 2.89 22.41
CA LEU A 336 -16.98 1.66 23.02
C LEU A 336 -16.46 1.48 24.45
N LEU A 337 -15.29 2.01 24.80
CA LEU A 337 -14.80 2.08 26.17
C LEU A 337 -15.78 2.87 27.05
N ASP A 338 -16.14 4.09 26.65
CA ASP A 338 -17.04 4.94 27.39
C ASP A 338 -18.45 4.35 27.48
N LEU A 339 -18.93 3.76 26.39
CA LEU A 339 -20.21 3.06 26.37
C LEU A 339 -20.25 1.90 27.38
N GLY A 340 -19.15 1.13 27.52
CA GLY A 340 -19.03 0.04 28.47
C GLY A 340 -19.14 0.52 29.92
N VAL A 341 -18.50 1.63 30.24
CA VAL A 341 -18.61 2.29 31.55
C VAL A 341 -20.03 2.76 31.80
N LEU A 342 -20.62 3.50 30.85
CA LEU A 342 -21.99 4.02 30.95
C LEU A 342 -23.01 2.90 31.22
N VAL A 343 -22.97 1.85 30.39
CA VAL A 343 -23.88 0.72 30.55
C VAL A 343 -23.69 0.06 31.91
N SER A 344 -22.44 -0.12 32.36
CA SER A 344 -22.18 -0.73 33.69
C SER A 344 -22.79 0.09 34.82
N VAL A 345 -22.63 1.39 34.83
CA VAL A 345 -23.19 2.27 35.88
C VAL A 345 -24.72 2.32 35.84
N CYS A 346 -25.31 2.29 34.63
CA CYS A 346 -26.78 2.25 34.49
C CYS A 346 -27.41 1.01 35.15
N PHE A 347 -26.71 -0.13 35.18
CA PHE A 347 -27.16 -1.35 35.83
C PHE A 347 -26.97 -1.37 37.36
N VAL A 348 -26.29 -0.38 37.95
CA VAL A 348 -26.18 -0.28 39.41
C VAL A 348 -27.50 0.24 39.99
N ARG A 349 -28.12 -0.56 40.90
CA ARG A 349 -29.36 -0.26 41.61
C ARG A 349 -29.11 -0.19 43.11
N ASP A 350 -29.71 0.78 43.77
CA ASP A 350 -29.62 0.99 45.23
C ASP A 350 -30.03 -0.25 46.05
N ARG A 351 -30.92 -1.10 45.47
CA ARG A 351 -31.44 -2.34 46.11
C ARG A 351 -30.44 -3.50 46.21
N VAL A 352 -29.24 -3.36 45.63
CA VAL A 352 -28.25 -4.45 45.66
C VAL A 352 -27.69 -4.65 47.06
N LEU A 353 -27.53 -3.58 47.85
CA LEU A 353 -27.10 -3.67 49.25
C LEU A 353 -28.12 -4.41 50.16
N CYS A 354 -29.41 -4.16 49.98
CA CYS A 354 -30.43 -4.80 50.78
C CYS A 354 -30.58 -6.33 50.53
N LYS A 355 -30.11 -6.84 49.37
CA LYS A 355 -30.10 -8.27 49.09
C LYS A 355 -28.91 -9.03 49.63
N LEU A 356 -27.81 -8.35 49.94
CA LEU A 356 -26.58 -8.95 50.49
C LEU A 356 -26.58 -9.09 52.02
N PHE A 357 -27.51 -8.40 52.69
CA PHE A 357 -27.71 -8.47 54.15
C PHE A 357 -28.91 -9.35 54.54
N LYS A 358 -29.53 -10.05 53.61
CA LYS A 358 -30.45 -11.13 53.81
C LYS A 358 -29.81 -12.46 53.48
#